data_95eac7b266b85d84ce864cf271f13445
#
_entry.id   95eac7b266b85d84ce864cf271f13445
#
_cell.length_a   1.000
_cell.length_b   1.000
_cell.length_c   1.000
_cell.angle_alpha   90.00
_cell.angle_beta   90.00
_cell.angle_gamma   90.00
#
_symmetry.space_group_name_H-M   'P 1'
#
loop_
_entity.id
_entity.type
_entity.pdbx_description
1 polymer ?
#
loop_
_entity_poly.entity_id
_entity_poly.type
_entity_poly.pdbx_seq_one_letter_code
_entity_poly.pdbx_strand_id
1 'polypeptide(L)'
;MFMTLAAVVVALALGHLAQGLAEAMRRHGWFDEWLRWLGAKSPAGGFWRGRWGVVLALLPPLLVVGLLQWTLDTLLYGVVGLLFGIGGVFYCWGPRDLDLDVDAIVDAPDAAARNAAIARLSPNANDTPALIVAVFHAARRRWFGVLFWFLLLGASGAALYRLVALAAEDDAALLPPENATGAKRLLAWLDWPVSQLMALFMALVGDFDTVFGAWKQNGGAAFDANADFLGAAGRASVRSELADDAQDYADAGESASDIARELGPMPELRDAMSLVWRTLVAWLAVIALFVIAGWVS
;
A
#
# COMPACT_ATOMS: atom_id res chain seq x y z
N MET A 1 -9.24 -18.86 7.11
CA MET A 1 -9.43 -17.92 5.97
C MET A 1 -10.76 -17.18 5.96
N PHE A 2 -11.92 -17.80 6.25
CA PHE A 2 -13.18 -17.04 6.41
C PHE A 2 -13.06 -15.93 7.47
N MET A 3 -12.52 -16.26 8.65
CA MET A 3 -12.27 -15.28 9.72
C MET A 3 -11.28 -14.17 9.28
N THR A 4 -10.29 -14.51 8.47
CA THR A 4 -9.30 -13.55 7.95
C THR A 4 -9.95 -12.56 6.97
N LEU A 5 -10.80 -13.06 6.05
CA LEU A 5 -11.55 -12.22 5.13
C LEU A 5 -12.55 -11.32 5.89
N ALA A 6 -13.27 -11.88 6.86
CA ALA A 6 -14.18 -11.11 7.70
C ALA A 6 -13.42 -10.01 8.48
N ALA A 7 -12.22 -10.32 9.00
CA ALA A 7 -11.36 -9.33 9.66
C ALA A 7 -10.97 -8.19 8.72
N VAL A 8 -10.62 -8.50 7.47
CA VAL A 8 -10.28 -7.49 6.45
C VAL A 8 -11.46 -6.57 6.17
N VAL A 9 -12.63 -7.13 5.87
CA VAL A 9 -13.83 -6.35 5.54
C VAL A 9 -14.24 -5.43 6.71
N VAL A 10 -14.23 -5.97 7.94
CA VAL A 10 -14.54 -5.19 9.14
C VAL A 10 -13.48 -4.12 9.39
N ALA A 11 -12.19 -4.43 9.23
CA ALA A 11 -11.11 -3.45 9.41
C ALA A 11 -11.17 -2.32 8.38
N LEU A 12 -11.53 -2.62 7.13
CA LEU A 12 -11.76 -1.62 6.08
C LEU A 12 -12.93 -0.70 6.43
N ALA A 13 -14.06 -1.27 6.82
CA ALA A 13 -15.24 -0.51 7.23
C ALA A 13 -14.95 0.40 8.45
N LEU A 14 -14.27 -0.13 9.46
CA LEU A 14 -13.85 0.65 10.63
C LEU A 14 -12.85 1.75 10.26
N GLY A 15 -11.89 1.48 9.37
CA GLY A 15 -10.92 2.45 8.89
C GLY A 15 -11.58 3.66 8.23
N HIS A 16 -12.65 3.42 7.48
CA HIS A 16 -13.42 4.48 6.81
C HIS A 16 -14.34 5.24 7.78
N LEU A 17 -14.97 4.54 8.73
CA LEU A 17 -15.92 5.13 9.69
C LEU A 17 -15.24 5.87 10.87
N ALA A 18 -14.01 5.48 11.25
CA ALA A 18 -13.34 5.95 12.47
C ALA A 18 -11.98 6.61 12.19
N GLN A 19 -11.91 7.49 11.18
CA GLN A 19 -10.67 8.10 10.69
C GLN A 19 -9.86 8.82 11.78
N GLY A 20 -10.51 9.58 12.67
CA GLY A 20 -9.82 10.30 13.75
C GLY A 20 -9.18 9.38 14.81
N LEU A 21 -9.80 8.24 15.13
CA LEU A 21 -9.22 7.21 16.00
C LEU A 21 -8.07 6.49 15.31
N ALA A 22 -8.20 6.27 14.00
CA ALA A 22 -7.20 5.60 13.19
C ALA A 22 -5.86 6.38 13.17
N GLU A 23 -5.88 7.68 12.95
CA GLU A 23 -4.67 8.52 12.97
C GLU A 23 -3.96 8.52 14.33
N ALA A 24 -4.73 8.55 15.43
CA ALA A 24 -4.17 8.52 16.77
C ALA A 24 -3.51 7.18 17.12
N MET A 25 -4.11 6.06 16.70
CA MET A 25 -3.61 4.71 16.98
C MET A 25 -2.47 4.29 16.06
N ARG A 26 -2.39 4.82 14.84
CA ARG A 26 -1.38 4.47 13.82
C ARG A 26 -0.04 5.17 14.00
N ARG A 27 0.20 5.81 15.15
CA ARG A 27 1.50 6.41 15.49
C ARG A 27 2.46 5.31 15.95
N HIS A 28 3.44 5.01 15.12
CA HIS A 28 4.43 3.96 15.39
C HIS A 28 5.66 4.49 16.15
N GLY A 29 5.55 5.60 16.90
CA GLY A 29 6.67 6.24 17.61
C GLY A 29 7.43 5.32 18.58
N TRP A 30 6.78 4.26 19.10
CA TRP A 30 7.45 3.23 19.89
C TRP A 30 8.53 2.48 19.08
N PHE A 31 8.33 2.34 17.75
CA PHE A 31 9.30 1.68 16.88
C PHE A 31 10.54 2.57 16.68
N ASP A 32 10.36 3.89 16.53
CA ASP A 32 11.46 4.86 16.49
C ASP A 32 12.30 4.79 17.76
N GLU A 33 11.64 4.78 18.94
CA GLU A 33 12.31 4.66 20.23
C GLU A 33 13.07 3.34 20.34
N TRP A 34 12.47 2.24 19.87
CA TRP A 34 13.09 0.94 19.80
C TRP A 34 14.35 0.93 18.93
N LEU A 35 14.28 1.54 17.73
CA LEU A 35 15.43 1.65 16.82
C LEU A 35 16.56 2.50 17.44
N ARG A 36 16.23 3.63 18.07
CA ARG A 36 17.21 4.47 18.79
C ARG A 36 17.86 3.71 19.95
N TRP A 37 17.06 2.98 20.71
CA TRP A 37 17.57 2.18 21.83
C TRP A 37 18.52 1.08 21.34
N LEU A 38 18.16 0.36 20.26
CA LEU A 38 19.05 -0.63 19.63
C LEU A 38 20.36 0.01 19.14
N GLY A 39 20.27 1.16 18.49
CA GLY A 39 21.45 1.90 18.03
C GLY A 39 22.37 2.32 19.17
N ALA A 40 21.81 2.79 20.29
CA ALA A 40 22.58 3.19 21.48
C ALA A 40 23.23 2.03 22.22
N LYS A 41 22.61 0.85 22.22
CA LYS A 41 23.11 -0.36 22.90
C LYS A 41 24.09 -1.18 22.07
N SER A 42 24.11 -0.98 20.75
CA SER A 42 24.88 -1.81 19.83
C SER A 42 26.33 -1.33 19.69
N PRO A 43 27.33 -2.21 19.88
CA PRO A 43 28.75 -1.85 19.76
C PRO A 43 29.10 -1.45 18.31
N ALA A 44 30.16 -0.66 18.16
CA ALA A 44 30.58 -0.06 16.90
C ALA A 44 30.90 -1.05 15.76
N GLY A 45 31.14 -2.32 16.04
CA GLY A 45 31.42 -3.40 15.07
C GLY A 45 30.40 -4.53 15.09
N GLY A 46 29.23 -4.33 15.74
CA GLY A 46 28.25 -5.40 15.95
C GLY A 46 27.37 -5.68 14.71
N PHE A 47 26.66 -6.82 14.77
CA PHE A 47 25.68 -7.27 13.75
C PHE A 47 24.66 -6.19 13.36
N TRP A 48 24.29 -5.30 14.30
CA TRP A 48 23.39 -4.18 14.09
C TRP A 48 23.81 -3.25 12.93
N ARG A 49 25.11 -3.06 12.72
CA ARG A 49 25.60 -2.15 11.68
C ARG A 49 25.67 -2.76 10.28
N GLY A 50 25.51 -4.08 10.17
CA GLY A 50 25.48 -4.77 8.90
C GLY A 50 24.09 -4.74 8.25
N ARG A 51 24.03 -5.07 6.97
CA ARG A 51 22.79 -5.11 6.16
C ARG A 51 21.66 -6.00 6.72
N TRP A 52 22.00 -6.94 7.60
CA TRP A 52 21.05 -7.84 8.27
C TRP A 52 20.66 -7.36 9.66
N GLY A 53 21.15 -6.22 10.10
CA GLY A 53 20.81 -5.64 11.40
C GLY A 53 19.32 -5.34 11.54
N VAL A 54 18.61 -5.07 10.44
CA VAL A 54 17.16 -4.90 10.41
C VAL A 54 16.42 -6.11 10.98
N VAL A 55 16.96 -7.33 10.81
CA VAL A 55 16.35 -8.54 11.38
C VAL A 55 16.34 -8.49 12.91
N LEU A 56 17.38 -7.92 13.53
CA LEU A 56 17.44 -7.74 14.99
C LEU A 56 16.37 -6.75 15.47
N ALA A 57 16.06 -5.72 14.66
CA ALA A 57 15.01 -4.76 14.97
C ALA A 57 13.61 -5.38 14.86
N LEU A 58 13.39 -6.21 13.84
CA LEU A 58 12.10 -6.75 13.49
C LEU A 58 11.71 -7.99 14.30
N LEU A 59 12.69 -8.85 14.62
CA LEU A 59 12.43 -10.16 15.20
C LEU A 59 11.72 -10.10 16.57
N PRO A 60 12.12 -9.26 17.54
CA PRO A 60 11.45 -9.21 18.84
C PRO A 60 9.97 -8.79 18.75
N PRO A 61 9.59 -7.68 18.08
CA PRO A 61 8.19 -7.31 17.97
C PRO A 61 7.37 -8.33 17.18
N LEU A 62 7.94 -8.96 16.15
CA LEU A 62 7.26 -9.99 15.37
C LEU A 62 7.05 -11.28 16.18
N LEU A 63 8.00 -11.66 17.02
CA LEU A 63 7.81 -12.79 17.94
C LEU A 63 6.68 -12.52 18.93
N VAL A 64 6.59 -11.32 19.47
CA VAL A 64 5.49 -10.95 20.39
C VAL A 64 4.15 -11.05 19.66
N VAL A 65 4.01 -10.45 18.48
CA VAL A 65 2.77 -10.51 17.68
C VAL A 65 2.44 -11.95 17.29
N GLY A 66 3.44 -12.74 16.87
CA GLY A 66 3.25 -14.14 16.47
C GLY A 66 2.82 -15.04 17.63
N LEU A 67 3.41 -14.88 18.81
CA LEU A 67 3.00 -15.60 20.02
C LEU A 67 1.59 -15.22 20.47
N LEU A 68 1.27 -13.92 20.42
CA LEU A 68 -0.10 -13.45 20.71
C LEU A 68 -1.09 -14.05 19.72
N GLN A 69 -0.80 -13.98 18.41
CA GLN A 69 -1.66 -14.57 17.41
C GLN A 69 -1.88 -16.06 17.68
N TRP A 70 -0.82 -16.83 17.88
CA TRP A 70 -0.91 -18.28 18.12
C TRP A 70 -1.72 -18.63 19.37
N THR A 71 -1.56 -17.86 20.47
CA THR A 71 -2.31 -18.11 21.70
C THR A 71 -3.77 -17.67 21.60
N LEU A 72 -4.07 -16.58 20.89
CA LEU A 72 -5.42 -16.02 20.77
C LEU A 72 -6.29 -16.74 19.74
N ASP A 73 -5.68 -17.34 18.71
CA ASP A 73 -6.41 -18.09 17.67
C ASP A 73 -7.17 -19.30 18.21
N THR A 74 -6.75 -19.85 19.34
CA THR A 74 -7.40 -20.99 20.00
C THR A 74 -8.47 -20.59 21.04
N LEU A 75 -8.48 -19.31 21.45
CA LEU A 75 -9.41 -18.85 22.49
C LEU A 75 -10.81 -18.57 21.91
N LEU A 76 -11.83 -18.97 22.67
CA LEU A 76 -13.24 -18.69 22.37
C LEU A 76 -13.63 -18.99 20.91
N TYR A 77 -13.29 -20.20 20.42
CA TYR A 77 -13.61 -20.64 19.06
C TYR A 77 -13.10 -19.69 17.97
N GLY A 78 -11.97 -19.01 18.20
CA GLY A 78 -11.34 -18.12 17.24
C GLY A 78 -11.88 -16.67 17.22
N VAL A 79 -12.90 -16.34 18.04
CA VAL A 79 -13.44 -14.97 18.10
C VAL A 79 -12.39 -13.97 18.58
N VAL A 80 -11.59 -14.35 19.57
CA VAL A 80 -10.52 -13.48 20.09
C VAL A 80 -9.42 -13.30 19.04
N GLY A 81 -9.05 -14.35 18.30
CA GLY A 81 -8.15 -14.29 17.17
C GLY A 81 -8.66 -13.37 16.04
N LEU A 82 -9.97 -13.44 15.74
CA LEU A 82 -10.62 -12.53 14.80
C LEU A 82 -10.47 -11.06 15.22
N LEU A 83 -10.81 -10.74 16.47
CA LEU A 83 -10.69 -9.39 17.02
C LEU A 83 -9.23 -8.89 17.00
N PHE A 84 -8.28 -9.77 17.34
CA PHE A 84 -6.85 -9.48 17.24
C PHE A 84 -6.42 -9.23 15.78
N GLY A 85 -6.92 -10.02 14.83
CA GLY A 85 -6.71 -9.83 13.41
C GLY A 85 -7.23 -8.49 12.91
N ILE A 86 -8.47 -8.12 13.26
CA ILE A 86 -9.08 -6.82 12.95
C ILE A 86 -8.21 -5.69 13.50
N GLY A 87 -7.84 -5.75 14.78
CA GLY A 87 -6.96 -4.77 15.42
C GLY A 87 -5.59 -4.68 14.77
N GLY A 88 -5.01 -5.82 14.38
CA GLY A 88 -3.74 -5.91 13.68
C GLY A 88 -3.76 -5.25 12.31
N VAL A 89 -4.75 -5.55 11.47
CA VAL A 89 -4.93 -4.88 10.18
C VAL A 89 -5.15 -3.39 10.37
N PHE A 90 -6.07 -3.01 11.26
CA PHE A 90 -6.40 -1.61 11.54
C PHE A 90 -5.17 -0.81 12.01
N TYR A 91 -4.33 -1.38 12.87
CA TYR A 91 -3.10 -0.77 13.36
C TYR A 91 -2.00 -0.68 12.29
N CYS A 92 -1.86 -1.72 11.47
CA CYS A 92 -0.85 -1.79 10.41
C CYS A 92 -1.26 -1.05 9.13
N TRP A 93 -2.53 -0.65 9.00
CA TRP A 93 -3.01 0.18 7.89
C TRP A 93 -2.20 1.47 7.79
N GLY A 94 -2.13 2.05 6.59
CA GLY A 94 -1.37 3.29 6.39
C GLY A 94 -1.71 4.39 7.39
N PRO A 95 -0.77 5.28 7.69
CA PRO A 95 -0.93 6.30 8.74
C PRO A 95 -2.08 7.27 8.44
N ARG A 96 -2.35 7.50 7.15
CA ARG A 96 -3.43 8.35 6.66
C ARG A 96 -4.13 7.67 5.49
N ASP A 97 -5.40 7.96 5.31
CA ASP A 97 -6.16 7.44 4.17
C ASP A 97 -5.65 8.05 2.86
N LEU A 98 -5.50 7.22 1.84
CA LEU A 98 -4.99 7.65 0.54
C LEU A 98 -6.00 8.56 -0.17
N ASP A 99 -7.30 8.27 -0.05
CA ASP A 99 -8.36 9.11 -0.60
C ASP A 99 -8.24 10.55 -0.13
N LEU A 100 -8.07 10.74 1.19
CA LEU A 100 -7.93 12.08 1.77
C LEU A 100 -6.70 12.84 1.27
N ASP A 101 -5.62 12.11 0.96
CA ASP A 101 -4.42 12.75 0.40
C ASP A 101 -4.63 13.14 -1.07
N VAL A 102 -5.31 12.31 -1.86
CA VAL A 102 -5.65 12.61 -3.26
C VAL A 102 -6.67 13.75 -3.33
N ASP A 103 -7.75 13.69 -2.55
CA ASP A 103 -8.76 14.76 -2.49
C ASP A 103 -8.14 16.10 -2.08
N ALA A 104 -7.22 16.09 -1.11
CA ALA A 104 -6.52 17.30 -0.70
C ALA A 104 -5.65 17.91 -1.82
N ILE A 105 -5.22 17.13 -2.80
CA ILE A 105 -4.49 17.63 -3.99
C ILE A 105 -5.48 18.17 -5.02
N VAL A 106 -6.54 17.41 -5.32
CA VAL A 106 -7.52 17.73 -6.35
C VAL A 106 -8.33 18.96 -5.98
N ASP A 107 -8.84 19.00 -4.74
CA ASP A 107 -9.74 20.04 -4.24
C ASP A 107 -8.99 21.20 -3.52
N ALA A 108 -7.67 21.27 -3.68
CA ALA A 108 -6.86 22.33 -3.07
C ALA A 108 -7.33 23.73 -3.50
N PRO A 109 -7.59 24.65 -2.55
CA PRO A 109 -8.11 25.98 -2.84
C PRO A 109 -7.11 26.88 -3.57
N ASP A 110 -5.82 26.61 -3.41
CA ASP A 110 -4.73 27.35 -4.04
C ASP A 110 -3.50 26.51 -4.32
N ALA A 111 -2.54 27.05 -5.05
CA ALA A 111 -1.30 26.38 -5.42
C ALA A 111 -0.43 26.01 -4.20
N ALA A 112 -0.44 26.81 -3.14
CA ALA A 112 0.35 26.55 -1.94
C ALA A 112 -0.21 25.35 -1.17
N ALA A 113 -1.52 25.29 -0.98
CA ALA A 113 -2.22 24.15 -0.37
C ALA A 113 -2.00 22.88 -1.20
N ARG A 114 -2.10 22.96 -2.54
CA ARG A 114 -1.84 21.85 -3.45
C ARG A 114 -0.41 21.33 -3.31
N ASN A 115 0.58 22.20 -3.35
CA ASN A 115 2.00 21.81 -3.20
C ASN A 115 2.26 21.17 -1.84
N ALA A 116 1.64 21.67 -0.77
CA ALA A 116 1.73 21.07 0.56
C ALA A 116 1.09 19.68 0.62
N ALA A 117 -0.01 19.46 -0.10
CA ALA A 117 -0.67 18.15 -0.22
C ALA A 117 0.19 17.17 -1.04
N ILE A 118 0.75 17.60 -2.17
CA ILE A 118 1.68 16.84 -3.00
C ILE A 118 2.90 16.40 -2.18
N ALA A 119 3.52 17.32 -1.44
CA ALA A 119 4.68 17.00 -0.61
C ALA A 119 4.39 15.96 0.48
N ARG A 120 3.14 15.87 0.95
CA ARG A 120 2.71 14.82 1.90
C ARG A 120 2.54 13.45 1.24
N LEU A 121 2.02 13.41 0.00
CA LEU A 121 1.86 12.17 -0.73
C LEU A 121 3.22 11.65 -1.22
N SER A 122 3.98 12.53 -1.88
CA SER A 122 5.32 12.23 -2.38
C SER A 122 6.14 13.52 -2.54
N PRO A 123 7.18 13.73 -1.73
CA PRO A 123 8.04 14.92 -1.83
C PRO A 123 8.76 15.08 -3.18
N ASN A 124 8.87 13.98 -3.92
CA ASN A 124 9.63 13.93 -5.18
C ASN A 124 8.74 14.01 -6.43
N ALA A 125 7.42 14.08 -6.28
CA ALA A 125 6.51 14.17 -7.43
C ALA A 125 6.42 15.62 -7.91
N ASN A 126 7.02 15.90 -9.07
CA ASN A 126 7.10 17.25 -9.63
C ASN A 126 6.14 17.47 -10.81
N ASP A 127 5.50 16.43 -11.30
CA ASP A 127 4.55 16.45 -12.42
C ASP A 127 3.41 15.45 -12.22
N THR A 128 2.37 15.57 -13.04
CA THR A 128 1.20 14.68 -12.99
C THR A 128 1.56 13.20 -13.18
N PRO A 129 2.42 12.81 -14.14
CA PRO A 129 2.83 11.43 -14.27
C PRO A 129 3.51 10.86 -13.02
N ALA A 130 4.35 11.64 -12.33
CA ALA A 130 4.97 11.22 -11.08
C ALA A 130 3.95 11.11 -9.93
N LEU A 131 2.93 11.97 -9.91
CA LEU A 131 1.84 11.90 -8.95
C LEU A 131 1.01 10.62 -9.13
N ILE A 132 0.68 10.23 -10.37
CA ILE A 132 0.00 8.97 -10.65
C ILE A 132 0.80 7.80 -10.10
N VAL A 133 2.11 7.74 -10.38
CA VAL A 133 3.02 6.71 -9.85
C VAL A 133 2.99 6.70 -8.32
N ALA A 134 3.03 7.89 -7.69
CA ALA A 134 2.99 8.03 -6.24
C ALA A 134 1.70 7.46 -5.62
N VAL A 135 0.54 7.65 -6.30
CA VAL A 135 -0.74 7.07 -5.87
C VAL A 135 -0.66 5.54 -5.83
N PHE A 136 -0.16 4.88 -6.90
CA PHE A 136 -0.04 3.41 -6.94
C PHE A 136 0.96 2.87 -5.91
N HIS A 137 2.09 3.54 -5.72
CA HIS A 137 3.05 3.16 -4.68
C HIS A 137 2.49 3.36 -3.27
N ALA A 138 1.75 4.45 -3.04
CA ALA A 138 1.07 4.68 -1.77
C ALA A 138 -0.03 3.64 -1.51
N ALA A 139 -0.83 3.28 -2.53
CA ALA A 139 -1.83 2.22 -2.45
C ALA A 139 -1.19 0.86 -2.11
N ARG A 140 -0.11 0.49 -2.81
CA ARG A 140 0.65 -0.73 -2.50
C ARG A 140 1.08 -0.75 -1.04
N ARG A 141 1.73 0.31 -0.56
CA ARG A 141 2.31 0.39 0.76
C ARG A 141 1.29 0.49 1.89
N ARG A 142 0.21 1.23 1.67
CA ARG A 142 -0.80 1.51 2.72
C ARG A 142 -1.86 0.43 2.79
N TRP A 143 -2.24 -0.18 1.66
CA TRP A 143 -3.39 -1.09 1.55
C TRP A 143 -2.98 -2.49 1.11
N PHE A 144 -2.54 -2.65 -0.14
CA PHE A 144 -2.34 -3.96 -0.75
C PHE A 144 -1.26 -4.80 -0.08
N GLY A 145 -0.14 -4.18 0.33
CA GLY A 145 0.95 -4.89 1.00
C GLY A 145 0.53 -5.40 2.38
N VAL A 146 -0.15 -4.57 3.17
CA VAL A 146 -0.67 -4.96 4.49
C VAL A 146 -1.69 -6.08 4.33
N LEU A 147 -2.66 -5.94 3.40
CA LEU A 147 -3.68 -6.95 3.14
C LEU A 147 -3.10 -8.27 2.66
N PHE A 148 -2.19 -8.23 1.70
CA PHE A 148 -1.56 -9.42 1.14
C PHE A 148 -0.86 -10.24 2.22
N TRP A 149 -0.01 -9.61 3.00
CA TRP A 149 0.74 -10.29 4.04
C TRP A 149 -0.14 -10.70 5.23
N PHE A 150 -1.20 -9.94 5.52
CA PHE A 150 -2.21 -10.36 6.49
C PHE A 150 -2.97 -11.62 6.04
N LEU A 151 -3.36 -11.71 4.77
CA LEU A 151 -4.05 -12.88 4.24
C LEU A 151 -3.17 -14.14 4.28
N LEU A 152 -1.87 -14.00 4.10
CA LEU A 152 -0.92 -15.12 4.13
C LEU A 152 -0.51 -15.54 5.54
N LEU A 153 -0.24 -14.59 6.43
CA LEU A 153 0.41 -14.82 7.73
C LEU A 153 -0.38 -14.27 8.93
N GLY A 154 -1.59 -13.77 8.69
CA GLY A 154 -2.40 -13.13 9.73
C GLY A 154 -1.82 -11.79 10.20
N ALA A 155 -2.12 -11.42 11.45
CA ALA A 155 -1.65 -10.17 12.06
C ALA A 155 -0.11 -10.05 12.07
N SER A 156 0.59 -11.17 12.18
CA SER A 156 2.07 -11.23 12.10
C SER A 156 2.59 -10.78 10.74
N GLY A 157 1.91 -11.16 9.65
CA GLY A 157 2.26 -10.75 8.29
C GLY A 157 2.03 -9.26 8.05
N ALA A 158 0.90 -8.72 8.51
CA ALA A 158 0.62 -7.29 8.47
C ALA A 158 1.68 -6.49 9.23
N ALA A 159 2.03 -6.94 10.46
CA ALA A 159 3.06 -6.32 11.28
C ALA A 159 4.44 -6.40 10.63
N LEU A 160 4.81 -7.56 10.05
CA LEU A 160 6.07 -7.73 9.32
C LEU A 160 6.18 -6.68 8.21
N TYR A 161 5.19 -6.63 7.33
CA TYR A 161 5.20 -5.72 6.20
C TYR A 161 5.29 -4.26 6.67
N ARG A 162 4.46 -3.87 7.65
CA ARG A 162 4.42 -2.51 8.16
C ARG A 162 5.74 -2.07 8.81
N LEU A 163 6.33 -2.90 9.68
CA LEU A 163 7.59 -2.59 10.34
C LEU A 163 8.77 -2.53 9.36
N VAL A 164 8.77 -3.39 8.32
CA VAL A 164 9.78 -3.33 7.25
C VAL A 164 9.64 -2.04 6.45
N ALA A 165 8.41 -1.63 6.11
CA ALA A 165 8.15 -0.39 5.38
C ALA A 165 8.61 0.84 6.19
N LEU A 166 8.30 0.91 7.48
CA LEU A 166 8.79 1.96 8.39
C LEU A 166 10.32 2.00 8.41
N ALA A 167 10.97 0.86 8.65
CA ALA A 167 12.44 0.78 8.71
C ALA A 167 13.13 1.14 7.39
N ALA A 168 12.49 0.88 6.24
CA ALA A 168 13.07 1.14 4.93
C ALA A 168 12.94 2.58 4.45
N GLU A 169 11.91 3.30 4.90
CA GLU A 169 11.51 4.60 4.36
C GLU A 169 11.39 5.66 5.46
N ASP A 170 10.43 5.52 6.36
CA ASP A 170 10.10 6.56 7.33
C ASP A 170 11.23 6.71 8.38
N ASP A 171 11.77 5.59 8.87
CA ASP A 171 12.78 5.53 9.92
C ASP A 171 14.18 5.22 9.40
N ALA A 172 14.39 5.23 8.09
CA ALA A 172 15.67 4.87 7.49
C ALA A 172 16.85 5.73 8.01
N ALA A 173 16.58 6.98 8.40
CA ALA A 173 17.57 7.87 8.99
C ALA A 173 18.03 7.46 10.39
N LEU A 174 17.26 6.64 11.11
CA LEU A 174 17.58 6.10 12.43
C LEU A 174 18.47 4.85 12.35
N LEU A 175 18.59 4.27 11.17
CA LEU A 175 19.36 3.05 10.92
C LEU A 175 20.78 3.36 10.42
N PRO A 176 21.78 2.52 10.73
CA PRO A 176 23.05 2.54 10.04
C PRO A 176 22.87 2.37 8.53
N PRO A 177 23.71 2.98 7.67
CA PRO A 177 23.50 2.99 6.21
C PRO A 177 23.38 1.60 5.57
N GLU A 178 24.18 0.62 6.02
CA GLU A 178 24.09 -0.75 5.51
C GLU A 178 22.79 -1.44 5.97
N ASN A 179 22.36 -1.19 7.20
CA ASN A 179 21.11 -1.70 7.75
C ASN A 179 19.90 -1.11 7.00
N ALA A 180 19.90 0.20 6.75
CA ALA A 180 18.87 0.85 5.93
C ALA A 180 18.82 0.26 4.49
N THR A 181 19.98 -0.05 3.91
CA THR A 181 20.06 -0.75 2.61
C THR A 181 19.46 -2.16 2.69
N GLY A 182 19.70 -2.88 3.78
CA GLY A 182 19.11 -4.19 4.05
C GLY A 182 17.58 -4.11 4.18
N ALA A 183 17.07 -3.11 4.91
CA ALA A 183 15.64 -2.86 5.07
C ALA A 183 14.96 -2.57 3.73
N LYS A 184 15.55 -1.73 2.89
CA LYS A 184 15.05 -1.44 1.53
C LYS A 184 14.99 -2.68 0.64
N ARG A 185 16.02 -3.55 0.70
CA ARG A 185 16.00 -4.81 -0.05
C ARG A 185 14.91 -5.77 0.45
N LEU A 186 14.75 -5.87 1.76
CA LEU A 186 13.71 -6.70 2.35
C LEU A 186 12.32 -6.18 1.93
N LEU A 187 12.10 -4.86 1.98
CA LEU A 187 10.86 -4.26 1.51
C LEU A 187 10.61 -4.57 0.02
N ALA A 188 11.62 -4.43 -0.83
CA ALA A 188 11.49 -4.74 -2.25
C ALA A 188 11.08 -6.20 -2.50
N TRP A 189 11.57 -7.15 -1.69
CA TRP A 189 11.15 -8.55 -1.75
C TRP A 189 9.71 -8.76 -1.31
N LEU A 190 9.28 -8.04 -0.27
CA LEU A 190 7.89 -8.10 0.19
C LEU A 190 6.93 -7.40 -0.78
N ASP A 191 7.39 -6.34 -1.44
CA ASP A 191 6.61 -5.57 -2.41
C ASP A 191 6.44 -6.27 -3.75
N TRP A 192 7.41 -7.08 -4.17
CA TRP A 192 7.40 -7.69 -5.49
C TRP A 192 6.14 -8.52 -5.77
N PRO A 193 5.75 -9.51 -4.93
CA PRO A 193 4.54 -10.30 -5.19
C PRO A 193 3.26 -9.45 -5.14
N VAL A 194 3.23 -8.44 -4.27
CA VAL A 194 2.11 -7.50 -4.17
C VAL A 194 1.97 -6.70 -5.45
N SER A 195 3.08 -6.16 -5.97
CA SER A 195 3.11 -5.38 -7.22
C SER A 195 2.68 -6.22 -8.43
N GLN A 196 3.08 -7.51 -8.49
CA GLN A 196 2.65 -8.43 -9.54
C GLN A 196 1.14 -8.64 -9.53
N LEU A 197 0.58 -8.89 -8.34
CA LEU A 197 -0.87 -9.05 -8.20
C LEU A 197 -1.62 -7.76 -8.52
N MET A 198 -1.15 -6.60 -8.04
CA MET A 198 -1.75 -5.32 -8.38
C MET A 198 -1.77 -5.09 -9.90
N ALA A 199 -0.65 -5.31 -10.59
CA ALA A 199 -0.58 -5.18 -12.05
C ALA A 199 -1.53 -6.14 -12.77
N LEU A 200 -1.63 -7.40 -12.31
CA LEU A 200 -2.57 -8.38 -12.85
C LEU A 200 -4.02 -7.91 -12.68
N PHE A 201 -4.40 -7.46 -11.48
CA PHE A 201 -5.75 -7.00 -11.23
C PHE A 201 -6.07 -5.67 -11.95
N MET A 202 -5.11 -4.76 -12.08
CA MET A 202 -5.27 -3.58 -12.94
C MET A 202 -5.53 -3.98 -14.41
N ALA A 203 -4.82 -4.99 -14.92
CA ALA A 203 -5.07 -5.52 -16.26
C ALA A 203 -6.47 -6.15 -16.41
N LEU A 204 -7.02 -6.73 -15.33
CA LEU A 204 -8.36 -7.35 -15.34
C LEU A 204 -9.50 -6.32 -15.27
N VAL A 205 -9.29 -5.17 -14.62
CA VAL A 205 -10.32 -4.15 -14.39
C VAL A 205 -10.18 -2.92 -15.30
N GLY A 206 -9.05 -2.79 -15.99
CA GLY A 206 -8.75 -1.75 -16.99
C GLY A 206 -8.48 -2.37 -18.36
N ASP A 207 -7.65 -1.68 -19.16
CA ASP A 207 -7.20 -2.18 -20.47
C ASP A 207 -6.06 -3.20 -20.30
N PHE A 208 -6.37 -4.48 -20.59
CA PHE A 208 -5.43 -5.57 -20.42
C PHE A 208 -4.17 -5.41 -21.27
N ASP A 209 -4.32 -5.04 -22.54
CA ASP A 209 -3.19 -4.98 -23.48
C ASP A 209 -2.23 -3.84 -23.11
N THR A 210 -2.79 -2.70 -22.73
CA THR A 210 -2.04 -1.52 -22.30
C THR A 210 -1.29 -1.79 -21.00
N VAL A 211 -1.95 -2.33 -19.99
CA VAL A 211 -1.34 -2.64 -18.69
C VAL A 211 -0.27 -3.74 -18.84
N PHE A 212 -0.59 -4.83 -19.54
CA PHE A 212 0.34 -5.93 -19.75
C PHE A 212 1.56 -5.52 -20.59
N GLY A 213 1.34 -4.70 -21.63
CA GLY A 213 2.41 -4.11 -22.43
C GLY A 213 3.37 -3.27 -21.60
N ALA A 214 2.84 -2.36 -20.78
CA ALA A 214 3.62 -1.53 -19.86
C ALA A 214 4.39 -2.35 -18.83
N TRP A 215 3.73 -3.34 -18.20
CA TRP A 215 4.34 -4.28 -17.27
C TRP A 215 5.56 -5.00 -17.90
N LYS A 216 5.40 -5.55 -19.10
CA LYS A 216 6.45 -6.28 -19.81
C LYS A 216 7.62 -5.39 -20.18
N GLN A 217 7.37 -4.17 -20.67
CA GLN A 217 8.41 -3.23 -21.11
C GLN A 217 9.21 -2.65 -19.94
N ASN A 218 8.63 -2.60 -18.74
CA ASN A 218 9.25 -2.01 -17.55
C ASN A 218 9.76 -3.05 -16.54
N GLY A 219 10.08 -4.27 -17.01
CA GLY A 219 10.77 -5.26 -16.19
C GLY A 219 9.87 -6.11 -15.28
N GLY A 220 8.54 -6.11 -15.49
CA GLY A 220 7.61 -6.90 -14.69
C GLY A 220 7.86 -8.42 -14.74
N ALA A 221 8.43 -8.93 -15.84
CA ALA A 221 8.76 -10.34 -15.99
C ALA A 221 10.03 -10.77 -15.22
N ALA A 222 10.85 -9.83 -14.77
CA ALA A 222 12.09 -10.08 -14.05
C ALA A 222 11.97 -9.68 -12.58
N PHE A 223 12.70 -10.36 -11.70
CA PHE A 223 12.85 -9.91 -10.32
C PHE A 223 13.92 -8.82 -10.28
N ASP A 224 13.50 -7.58 -10.46
CA ASP A 224 14.35 -6.40 -10.29
C ASP A 224 13.72 -5.46 -9.26
N ALA A 225 14.43 -5.25 -8.16
CA ALA A 225 13.99 -4.37 -7.08
C ALA A 225 13.92 -2.88 -7.49
N ASN A 226 14.56 -2.51 -8.60
CA ASN A 226 14.58 -1.14 -9.14
C ASN A 226 13.57 -0.94 -10.28
N ALA A 227 12.94 -2.01 -10.78
CA ALA A 227 11.98 -1.90 -11.86
C ALA A 227 10.65 -1.33 -11.34
N ASP A 228 10.21 -0.22 -11.93
CA ASP A 228 8.93 0.41 -11.62
C ASP A 228 7.84 0.02 -12.62
N PHE A 229 7.64 -1.29 -12.79
CA PHE A 229 6.58 -1.79 -13.67
C PHE A 229 5.18 -1.45 -13.15
N LEU A 230 5.00 -1.36 -11.82
CA LEU A 230 3.70 -1.01 -11.21
C LEU A 230 3.29 0.44 -11.56
N GLY A 231 4.19 1.39 -11.35
CA GLY A 231 3.94 2.78 -11.71
C GLY A 231 3.77 2.99 -13.22
N ALA A 232 4.53 2.26 -14.03
CA ALA A 232 4.39 2.28 -15.49
C ALA A 232 3.03 1.72 -15.95
N ALA A 233 2.60 0.59 -15.39
CA ALA A 233 1.31 -0.03 -15.67
C ALA A 233 0.15 0.88 -15.28
N GLY A 234 0.19 1.47 -14.07
CA GLY A 234 -0.83 2.40 -13.61
C GLY A 234 -0.94 3.66 -14.48
N ARG A 235 0.20 4.28 -14.85
CA ARG A 235 0.20 5.42 -15.78
C ARG A 235 -0.35 5.07 -17.16
N ALA A 236 -0.02 3.89 -17.67
CA ALA A 236 -0.49 3.46 -18.97
C ALA A 236 -2.01 3.25 -18.97
N SER A 237 -2.56 2.61 -17.93
CA SER A 237 -3.99 2.39 -17.77
C SER A 237 -4.76 3.71 -17.66
N VAL A 238 -4.34 4.62 -16.78
CA VAL A 238 -4.97 5.94 -16.61
C VAL A 238 -4.97 6.73 -17.91
N ARG A 239 -3.86 6.71 -18.65
CA ARG A 239 -3.77 7.41 -19.94
C ARG A 239 -4.72 6.81 -20.99
N SER A 240 -4.83 5.48 -21.06
CA SER A 240 -5.72 4.80 -21.98
C SER A 240 -7.18 5.16 -21.67
N GLU A 241 -7.59 5.04 -20.43
CA GLU A 241 -8.95 5.29 -19.97
C GLU A 241 -9.39 6.73 -20.22
N LEU A 242 -8.55 7.71 -19.90
CA LEU A 242 -8.84 9.11 -20.19
C LEU A 242 -8.87 9.45 -21.70
N ALA A 243 -8.09 8.74 -22.51
CA ALA A 243 -8.15 8.92 -23.96
C ALA A 243 -9.47 8.38 -24.54
N ASP A 244 -9.93 7.23 -24.02
CA ASP A 244 -11.21 6.63 -24.41
C ASP A 244 -12.38 7.51 -23.97
N ASP A 245 -12.40 8.01 -22.73
CA ASP A 245 -13.41 8.96 -22.23
C ASP A 245 -13.47 10.24 -23.08
N ALA A 246 -12.31 10.83 -23.37
CA ALA A 246 -12.26 12.04 -24.21
C ALA A 246 -12.76 11.80 -25.63
N GLN A 247 -12.55 10.61 -26.19
CA GLN A 247 -13.06 10.22 -27.50
C GLN A 247 -14.57 10.02 -27.47
N ASP A 248 -15.11 9.36 -26.45
CA ASP A 248 -16.54 9.14 -26.29
C ASP A 248 -17.30 10.48 -26.19
N TYR A 249 -16.80 11.46 -25.45
CA TYR A 249 -17.36 12.80 -25.39
C TYR A 249 -17.29 13.54 -26.74
N ALA A 250 -16.17 13.40 -27.45
CA ALA A 250 -16.01 14.00 -28.78
C ALA A 250 -16.96 13.37 -29.78
N ASP A 251 -17.18 12.07 -29.76
CA ASP A 251 -18.14 11.34 -30.60
C ASP A 251 -19.59 11.70 -30.25
N ALA A 252 -19.87 12.08 -29.00
CA ALA A 252 -21.15 12.64 -28.57
C ALA A 252 -21.39 14.10 -29.06
N GLY A 253 -20.36 14.71 -29.67
CA GLY A 253 -20.43 16.06 -30.24
C GLY A 253 -20.12 17.17 -29.23
N GLU A 254 -19.53 16.87 -28.11
CA GLU A 254 -19.11 17.84 -27.11
C GLU A 254 -17.89 18.65 -27.55
N SER A 255 -17.85 19.92 -27.15
CA SER A 255 -16.68 20.75 -27.40
C SER A 255 -15.53 20.42 -26.44
N ALA A 256 -14.29 20.72 -26.83
CA ALA A 256 -13.13 20.52 -25.97
C ALA A 256 -13.24 21.22 -24.60
N SER A 257 -13.97 22.34 -24.52
CA SER A 257 -14.21 23.05 -23.26
C SER A 257 -15.25 22.37 -22.39
N ASP A 258 -16.22 21.68 -22.97
CA ASP A 258 -17.21 20.91 -22.24
C ASP A 258 -16.60 19.61 -21.72
N ILE A 259 -15.82 18.92 -22.56
CA ILE A 259 -15.04 17.75 -22.15
C ILE A 259 -14.12 18.08 -20.95
N ALA A 260 -13.38 19.20 -21.02
CA ALA A 260 -12.51 19.62 -19.91
C ALA A 260 -13.31 19.96 -18.63
N ARG A 261 -14.56 20.39 -18.76
CA ARG A 261 -15.44 20.68 -17.61
C ARG A 261 -16.00 19.39 -17.00
N GLU A 262 -16.40 18.42 -17.81
CA GLU A 262 -16.93 17.12 -17.37
C GLU A 262 -15.83 16.28 -16.67
N LEU A 263 -14.63 16.23 -17.23
CA LEU A 263 -13.48 15.55 -16.61
C LEU A 263 -13.05 16.21 -15.29
N GLY A 264 -13.30 17.52 -15.13
CA GLY A 264 -13.00 18.25 -13.89
C GLY A 264 -11.50 18.50 -13.64
N PRO A 265 -11.13 18.97 -12.43
CA PRO A 265 -9.73 19.23 -12.08
C PRO A 265 -8.95 17.92 -11.86
N MET A 266 -7.75 17.86 -12.43
CA MET A 266 -6.81 16.73 -12.29
C MET A 266 -7.46 15.36 -12.53
N PRO A 267 -8.08 15.13 -13.69
CA PRO A 267 -8.82 13.89 -13.99
C PRO A 267 -7.93 12.66 -13.85
N GLU A 268 -6.62 12.78 -14.14
CA GLU A 268 -5.66 11.69 -14.05
C GLU A 268 -5.51 11.15 -12.62
N LEU A 269 -5.59 12.03 -11.59
CA LEU A 269 -5.49 11.58 -10.21
C LEU A 269 -6.78 10.90 -9.74
N ARG A 270 -7.93 11.43 -10.17
CA ARG A 270 -9.23 10.83 -9.86
C ARG A 270 -9.35 9.44 -10.48
N ASP A 271 -8.92 9.32 -11.73
CA ASP A 271 -8.93 8.04 -12.42
C ASP A 271 -7.93 7.05 -11.81
N ALA A 272 -6.71 7.49 -11.47
CA ALA A 272 -5.76 6.68 -10.74
C ALA A 272 -6.36 6.13 -9.42
N MET A 273 -7.09 6.96 -8.67
CA MET A 273 -7.73 6.55 -7.43
C MET A 273 -8.91 5.60 -7.68
N SER A 274 -9.73 5.86 -8.71
CA SER A 274 -10.79 4.97 -9.17
C SER A 274 -10.25 3.59 -9.53
N LEU A 275 -9.15 3.55 -10.31
CA LEU A 275 -8.49 2.30 -10.68
C LEU A 275 -7.93 1.54 -9.46
N VAL A 276 -7.38 2.24 -8.48
CA VAL A 276 -6.94 1.63 -7.20
C VAL A 276 -8.12 0.97 -6.49
N TRP A 277 -9.26 1.65 -6.39
CA TRP A 277 -10.47 1.09 -5.76
C TRP A 277 -11.03 -0.10 -6.52
N ARG A 278 -11.15 -0.01 -7.85
CA ARG A 278 -11.61 -1.13 -8.69
C ARG A 278 -10.70 -2.35 -8.54
N THR A 279 -9.38 -2.12 -8.52
CA THR A 279 -8.36 -3.16 -8.29
C THR A 279 -8.53 -3.81 -6.91
N LEU A 280 -8.76 -3.02 -5.86
CA LEU A 280 -8.96 -3.53 -4.50
C LEU A 280 -10.22 -4.36 -4.38
N VAL A 281 -11.34 -3.87 -4.92
CA VAL A 281 -12.62 -4.59 -4.91
C VAL A 281 -12.53 -5.89 -5.69
N ALA A 282 -11.91 -5.88 -6.88
CA ALA A 282 -11.71 -7.08 -7.68
C ALA A 282 -10.85 -8.11 -6.93
N TRP A 283 -9.79 -7.67 -6.26
CA TRP A 283 -8.93 -8.54 -5.46
C TRP A 283 -9.69 -9.18 -4.30
N LEU A 284 -10.43 -8.39 -3.53
CA LEU A 284 -11.26 -8.90 -2.43
C LEU A 284 -12.37 -9.84 -2.93
N ALA A 285 -12.99 -9.54 -4.08
CA ALA A 285 -13.99 -10.40 -4.68
C ALA A 285 -13.43 -11.78 -5.06
N VAL A 286 -12.25 -11.83 -5.67
CA VAL A 286 -11.58 -13.09 -6.01
C VAL A 286 -11.23 -13.88 -4.74
N ILE A 287 -10.70 -13.23 -3.70
CA ILE A 287 -10.42 -13.89 -2.42
C ILE A 287 -11.71 -14.44 -1.80
N ALA A 288 -12.80 -13.66 -1.83
CA ALA A 288 -14.10 -14.10 -1.32
C ALA A 288 -14.61 -15.36 -2.07
N LEU A 289 -14.45 -15.40 -3.40
CA LEU A 289 -14.81 -16.56 -4.20
C LEU A 289 -14.01 -17.82 -3.80
N PHE A 290 -12.69 -17.71 -3.58
CA PHE A 290 -11.88 -18.82 -3.10
C PHE A 290 -12.30 -19.33 -1.72
N VAL A 291 -12.67 -18.43 -0.81
CA VAL A 291 -13.18 -18.78 0.53
C VAL A 291 -14.53 -19.49 0.42
N ILE A 292 -15.47 -18.97 -0.39
CA ILE A 292 -16.80 -19.55 -0.59
C ILE A 292 -16.69 -20.92 -1.27
N ALA A 293 -15.79 -21.08 -2.25
CA ALA A 293 -15.55 -22.35 -2.92
C ALA A 293 -14.91 -23.43 -2.01
N GLY A 294 -14.54 -23.06 -0.77
CA GLY A 294 -13.92 -23.99 0.17
C GLY A 294 -12.48 -24.40 -0.20
N TRP A 295 -11.86 -23.68 -1.13
CA TRP A 295 -10.48 -23.96 -1.56
C TRP A 295 -9.46 -23.50 -0.54
N VAL A 296 -9.86 -22.64 0.37
CA VAL A 296 -9.02 -22.09 1.43
C VAL A 296 -9.82 -22.07 2.74
N SER A 297 -9.66 -23.11 3.54
CA SER A 297 -10.30 -23.29 4.85
C SER A 297 -9.50 -22.61 5.97
#